data_21abd549be2efbc44e7471906316be1d
#
_entry.id   21abd549be2efbc44e7471906316be1d
#
_cell.length_a   1.000
_cell.length_b   1.000
_cell.length_c   1.000
_cell.angle_alpha   90.00
_cell.angle_beta   90.00
_cell.angle_gamma   90.00
#
_symmetry.space_group_name_H-M   'P 1'
#
loop_
_entity.id
_entity.type
_entity.pdbx_description
1 polymer ?
#
loop_
_entity_poly.entity_id
_entity_poly.type
_entity_poly.pdbx_seq_one_letter_code
_entity_poly.pdbx_strand_id
1 'polypeptide(L)'
;MTHALNLKLANPKLAAPALALALAALTGTASAQDAKAGEQKAAMCIGCHGLPGFQHSFPEVHKVPMISGQNAKYIEASLQAYKKGDRKHPTMRAIAESLSDKDMADLAAFYETHQRPGRALKTVADTPAVQPSAEVAALLAKGACASCHGVNFNKPIDGAYPKIAGQHADYLYVALKSYKVEGNPLIGRNNAIMATQVKQYTLAELRAMSRYIASLPGDLRVVEQSKFR
;
A
#
# COMPACT_ATOMS: atom_id res chain seq x y z
N MET A 1 52.57 -1.45 -60.69
CA MET A 1 51.10 -1.60 -60.96
C MET A 1 50.35 -1.54 -59.66
N THR A 2 49.89 -0.41 -59.27
CA THR A 2 49.16 -0.16 -58.01
C THR A 2 47.70 0.14 -58.34
N HIS A 3 46.81 -0.77 -58.03
CA HIS A 3 45.38 -0.55 -58.14
C HIS A 3 44.85 0.19 -56.88
N ALA A 4 44.42 1.42 -57.07
CA ALA A 4 43.71 2.20 -56.06
C ALA A 4 42.23 1.77 -56.01
N LEU A 5 41.76 1.27 -54.87
CA LEU A 5 40.34 1.00 -54.60
C LEU A 5 39.64 2.33 -54.24
N ASN A 6 38.73 2.76 -55.09
CA ASN A 6 37.85 3.91 -54.81
C ASN A 6 36.68 3.45 -53.91
N LEU A 7 36.78 3.79 -52.65
CA LEU A 7 35.69 3.61 -51.71
C LEU A 7 34.72 4.79 -51.82
N LYS A 8 33.54 4.59 -52.43
CA LYS A 8 32.47 5.57 -52.48
C LYS A 8 31.86 5.72 -51.09
N LEU A 9 32.10 6.84 -50.43
CA LEU A 9 31.45 7.22 -49.17
C LEU A 9 29.93 7.33 -49.35
N ALA A 10 29.19 6.52 -48.69
CA ALA A 10 27.72 6.58 -48.62
C ALA A 10 27.26 7.89 -47.96
N ASN A 11 26.25 8.50 -48.53
CA ASN A 11 25.72 9.83 -48.19
C ASN A 11 25.09 9.82 -46.78
N PRO A 12 25.56 10.58 -45.77
CA PRO A 12 25.08 10.51 -44.38
C PRO A 12 23.70 11.14 -44.17
N LYS A 13 23.05 11.63 -45.21
CA LYS A 13 21.77 12.35 -45.07
C LYS A 13 20.50 11.46 -45.00
N LEU A 14 20.62 10.15 -45.20
CA LEU A 14 19.49 9.21 -45.20
C LEU A 14 19.37 8.33 -43.94
N ALA A 15 20.33 8.40 -43.01
CA ALA A 15 20.32 7.56 -41.82
C ALA A 15 19.56 8.17 -40.61
N ALA A 16 19.26 9.47 -40.61
CA ALA A 16 18.66 10.14 -39.46
C ALA A 16 17.16 9.87 -39.20
N PRO A 17 16.27 9.68 -40.21
CA PRO A 17 14.88 9.45 -39.93
C PRO A 17 14.53 8.02 -39.44
N ALA A 18 15.35 7.02 -39.77
CA ALA A 18 15.09 5.64 -39.38
C ALA A 18 15.38 5.37 -37.88
N LEU A 19 16.32 6.08 -37.27
CA LEU A 19 16.66 5.94 -35.86
C LEU A 19 15.63 6.62 -34.95
N ALA A 20 15.01 7.71 -35.40
CA ALA A 20 13.97 8.42 -34.63
C ALA A 20 12.63 7.61 -34.54
N LEU A 21 12.28 6.86 -35.59
CA LEU A 21 11.10 5.99 -35.57
C LEU A 21 11.29 4.77 -34.65
N ALA A 22 12.50 4.26 -34.52
CA ALA A 22 12.77 3.10 -33.68
C ALA A 22 12.72 3.42 -32.15
N LEU A 23 13.04 4.66 -31.75
CA LEU A 23 12.92 5.10 -30.36
C LEU A 23 11.47 5.37 -29.91
N ALA A 24 10.59 5.74 -30.83
CA ALA A 24 9.17 6.00 -30.51
C ALA A 24 8.37 4.72 -30.20
N ALA A 25 8.83 3.54 -30.61
CA ALA A 25 8.16 2.27 -30.39
C ALA A 25 8.43 1.65 -29.00
N LEU A 26 9.33 2.24 -28.19
CA LEU A 26 9.68 1.76 -26.84
C LEU A 26 9.00 2.53 -25.70
N THR A 27 8.11 3.46 -26.00
CA THR A 27 7.23 4.04 -24.99
C THR A 27 6.15 3.01 -24.66
N GLY A 28 6.51 2.06 -23.80
CA GLY A 28 5.51 1.20 -23.16
C GLY A 28 4.44 2.12 -22.57
N THR A 29 3.20 1.98 -23.01
CA THR A 29 2.05 2.69 -22.45
C THR A 29 1.97 2.29 -20.98
N ALA A 30 2.47 3.15 -20.09
CA ALA A 30 2.14 3.05 -18.68
C ALA A 30 0.62 3.10 -18.61
N SER A 31 -0.03 1.97 -18.36
CA SER A 31 -1.48 1.89 -18.24
C SER A 31 -1.87 2.78 -17.07
N ALA A 32 -2.50 3.92 -17.36
CA ALA A 32 -2.99 4.82 -16.35
C ALA A 32 -3.93 4.07 -15.40
N GLN A 33 -3.79 4.31 -14.10
CA GLN A 33 -4.67 3.78 -13.07
C GLN A 33 -6.08 4.32 -13.30
N ASP A 34 -7.09 3.44 -13.34
CA ASP A 34 -8.48 3.77 -13.60
C ASP A 34 -9.36 3.40 -12.41
N ALA A 35 -9.74 4.39 -11.61
CA ALA A 35 -10.58 4.21 -10.43
C ALA A 35 -11.98 3.67 -10.77
N LYS A 36 -12.55 4.00 -11.95
CA LYS A 36 -13.86 3.48 -12.39
C LYS A 36 -13.77 2.00 -12.75
N ALA A 37 -12.70 1.58 -13.42
CA ALA A 37 -12.43 0.17 -13.65
C ALA A 37 -12.18 -0.57 -12.32
N GLY A 38 -11.49 0.07 -11.36
CA GLY A 38 -11.29 -0.44 -10.01
C GLY A 38 -12.60 -0.64 -9.24
N GLU A 39 -13.55 0.29 -9.35
CA GLU A 39 -14.88 0.16 -8.75
C GLU A 39 -15.62 -1.10 -9.21
N GLN A 40 -15.57 -1.39 -10.50
CA GLN A 40 -16.22 -2.58 -11.07
C GLN A 40 -15.60 -3.89 -10.54
N LYS A 41 -14.31 -3.88 -10.21
CA LYS A 41 -13.56 -5.03 -9.69
C LYS A 41 -13.65 -5.17 -8.17
N ALA A 42 -14.09 -4.13 -7.46
CA ALA A 42 -14.07 -4.09 -6.00
C ALA A 42 -15.08 -5.02 -5.31
N ALA A 43 -16.01 -5.65 -6.05
CA ALA A 43 -17.09 -6.47 -5.48
C ALA A 43 -16.58 -7.57 -4.52
N MET A 44 -15.48 -8.25 -4.87
CA MET A 44 -14.88 -9.27 -4.02
C MET A 44 -14.21 -8.71 -2.76
N CYS A 45 -13.79 -7.45 -2.79
CA CYS A 45 -13.10 -6.79 -1.68
C CYS A 45 -14.10 -6.28 -0.63
N ILE A 46 -15.23 -5.75 -1.11
CA ILE A 46 -16.27 -5.09 -0.30
C ILE A 46 -16.91 -6.07 0.69
N GLY A 47 -17.03 -7.36 0.35
CA GLY A 47 -17.59 -8.39 1.22
C GLY A 47 -16.85 -8.53 2.57
N CYS A 48 -15.59 -8.09 2.65
CA CYS A 48 -14.82 -8.07 3.89
C CYS A 48 -14.45 -6.63 4.31
N HIS A 49 -13.91 -5.84 3.39
CA HIS A 49 -13.40 -4.49 3.68
C HIS A 49 -14.50 -3.40 3.72
N GLY A 50 -15.71 -3.71 3.26
CA GLY A 50 -16.88 -2.81 3.29
C GLY A 50 -17.86 -3.09 4.43
N LEU A 51 -17.59 -4.02 5.33
CA LEU A 51 -18.45 -4.37 6.46
C LEU A 51 -17.89 -3.81 7.78
N PRO A 52 -18.57 -2.85 8.43
CA PRO A 52 -18.10 -2.31 9.71
C PRO A 52 -17.96 -3.40 10.77
N GLY A 53 -16.80 -3.42 11.43
CA GLY A 53 -16.52 -4.37 12.51
C GLY A 53 -16.31 -5.82 12.07
N PHE A 54 -16.31 -6.13 10.78
CA PHE A 54 -16.05 -7.48 10.30
C PHE A 54 -14.69 -7.99 10.76
N GLN A 55 -14.66 -9.20 11.28
CA GLN A 55 -13.48 -9.83 11.86
C GLN A 55 -13.05 -11.05 11.05
N HIS A 56 -11.75 -11.26 11.00
CA HIS A 56 -11.12 -12.47 10.49
C HIS A 56 -10.45 -13.21 11.65
N SER A 57 -10.44 -14.54 11.60
CA SER A 57 -9.88 -15.37 12.69
C SER A 57 -8.43 -15.79 12.48
N PHE A 58 -7.84 -15.47 11.35
CA PHE A 58 -6.46 -15.88 11.02
C PHE A 58 -5.54 -14.65 10.90
N PRO A 59 -4.31 -14.68 11.47
CA PRO A 59 -3.72 -15.72 12.34
C PRO A 59 -4.24 -15.70 13.78
N GLU A 60 -5.00 -14.69 14.13
CA GLU A 60 -5.75 -14.51 15.36
C GLU A 60 -6.93 -13.58 15.07
N VAL A 61 -7.93 -13.53 15.94
CA VAL A 61 -9.11 -12.69 15.74
C VAL A 61 -8.71 -11.21 15.69
N HIS A 62 -9.03 -10.56 14.59
CA HIS A 62 -8.82 -9.11 14.39
C HIS A 62 -9.81 -8.56 13.35
N LYS A 63 -10.06 -7.26 13.39
CA LYS A 63 -10.88 -6.60 12.38
C LYS A 63 -10.17 -6.56 11.04
N VAL A 64 -10.93 -6.79 9.97
CA VAL A 64 -10.44 -6.59 8.61
C VAL A 64 -10.06 -5.11 8.43
N PRO A 65 -8.87 -4.80 7.90
CA PRO A 65 -8.38 -3.42 7.88
C PRO A 65 -9.21 -2.51 6.98
N MET A 66 -9.30 -1.26 7.39
CA MET A 66 -9.79 -0.18 6.54
C MET A 66 -8.82 0.09 5.41
N ILE A 67 -9.32 0.10 4.18
CA ILE A 67 -8.51 0.35 2.98
C ILE A 67 -8.98 1.56 2.18
N SER A 68 -10.23 2.01 2.35
CA SER A 68 -10.72 3.23 1.71
C SER A 68 -10.02 4.45 2.31
N GLY A 69 -9.50 5.32 1.45
CA GLY A 69 -8.68 6.48 1.80
C GLY A 69 -7.19 6.20 1.97
N GLN A 70 -6.74 4.95 1.76
CA GLN A 70 -5.33 4.56 1.81
C GLN A 70 -4.61 4.97 0.50
N ASN A 71 -3.32 5.24 0.57
CA ASN A 71 -2.50 5.58 -0.59
C ASN A 71 -2.51 4.49 -1.66
N ALA A 72 -2.74 4.85 -2.92
CA ALA A 72 -2.78 3.90 -4.04
C ALA A 72 -1.49 3.10 -4.17
N LYS A 73 -0.32 3.74 -4.14
CA LYS A 73 0.98 3.05 -4.18
C LYS A 73 1.11 1.98 -3.10
N TYR A 74 0.63 2.26 -1.88
CA TYR A 74 0.70 1.28 -0.79
C TYR A 74 -0.28 0.13 -1.00
N ILE A 75 -1.50 0.38 -1.50
CA ILE A 75 -2.47 -0.68 -1.79
C ILE A 75 -1.92 -1.61 -2.87
N GLU A 76 -1.45 -1.06 -3.98
CA GLU A 76 -0.85 -1.82 -5.08
C GLU A 76 0.32 -2.67 -4.61
N ALA A 77 1.31 -2.05 -3.93
CA ALA A 77 2.47 -2.77 -3.38
C ALA A 77 2.05 -3.87 -2.38
N SER A 78 0.97 -3.65 -1.62
CA SER A 78 0.44 -4.64 -0.69
C SER A 78 -0.17 -5.85 -1.41
N LEU A 79 -0.94 -5.63 -2.48
CA LEU A 79 -1.51 -6.70 -3.30
C LEU A 79 -0.40 -7.50 -3.99
N GLN A 80 0.60 -6.82 -4.56
CA GLN A 80 1.80 -7.46 -5.11
C GLN A 80 2.54 -8.31 -4.07
N ALA A 81 2.70 -7.79 -2.84
CA ALA A 81 3.36 -8.51 -1.77
C ALA A 81 2.57 -9.77 -1.33
N TYR A 82 1.24 -9.73 -1.34
CA TYR A 82 0.41 -10.92 -1.11
C TYR A 82 0.59 -11.94 -2.23
N LYS A 83 0.55 -11.51 -3.50
CA LYS A 83 0.74 -12.36 -4.67
C LYS A 83 2.11 -13.07 -4.65
N LYS A 84 3.17 -12.33 -4.28
CA LYS A 84 4.53 -12.86 -4.17
C LYS A 84 4.76 -13.71 -2.92
N GLY A 85 3.89 -13.63 -1.91
CA GLY A 85 4.08 -14.30 -0.62
C GLY A 85 4.96 -13.54 0.37
N ASP A 86 5.34 -12.30 0.09
CA ASP A 86 6.05 -11.41 1.03
C ASP A 86 5.15 -10.97 2.19
N ARG A 87 3.83 -10.83 1.94
CA ARG A 87 2.79 -10.74 2.97
C ARG A 87 2.00 -12.04 2.96
N LYS A 88 2.10 -12.76 4.08
CA LYS A 88 1.48 -14.07 4.19
C LYS A 88 0.13 -13.98 4.89
N HIS A 89 -0.92 -14.25 4.15
CA HIS A 89 -2.30 -14.34 4.62
C HIS A 89 -3.08 -15.15 3.57
N PRO A 90 -3.50 -16.39 3.85
CA PRO A 90 -4.05 -17.29 2.83
C PRO A 90 -5.17 -16.68 2.00
N THR A 91 -6.16 -16.06 2.65
CA THR A 91 -7.29 -15.42 1.95
C THR A 91 -6.84 -14.28 1.03
N MET A 92 -5.98 -13.37 1.53
CA MET A 92 -5.52 -12.23 0.71
C MET A 92 -4.57 -12.68 -0.40
N ARG A 93 -3.82 -13.75 -0.19
CA ARG A 93 -3.00 -14.34 -1.23
C ARG A 93 -3.86 -14.88 -2.36
N ALA A 94 -4.89 -15.68 -2.05
CA ALA A 94 -5.81 -16.22 -3.06
C ALA A 94 -6.49 -15.12 -3.88
N ILE A 95 -6.93 -14.03 -3.22
CA ILE A 95 -7.49 -12.85 -3.90
C ILE A 95 -6.44 -12.21 -4.81
N ALA A 96 -5.23 -11.95 -4.31
CA ALA A 96 -4.19 -11.26 -5.07
C ALA A 96 -3.67 -12.09 -6.26
N GLU A 97 -3.62 -13.41 -6.14
CA GLU A 97 -3.24 -14.32 -7.22
C GLU A 97 -4.20 -14.24 -8.43
N SER A 98 -5.49 -13.93 -8.20
CA SER A 98 -6.48 -13.77 -9.26
C SER A 98 -6.40 -12.42 -10.00
N LEU A 99 -5.62 -11.46 -9.50
CA LEU A 99 -5.53 -10.11 -10.05
C LEU A 99 -4.33 -9.97 -11.01
N SER A 100 -4.54 -9.29 -12.14
CA SER A 100 -3.45 -8.75 -12.95
C SER A 100 -2.84 -7.52 -12.29
N ASP A 101 -1.66 -7.10 -12.76
CA ASP A 101 -1.00 -5.87 -12.27
C ASP A 101 -1.87 -4.64 -12.54
N LYS A 102 -2.56 -4.62 -13.70
CA LYS A 102 -3.53 -3.56 -14.00
C LYS A 102 -4.73 -3.57 -13.05
N ASP A 103 -5.25 -4.73 -12.70
CA ASP A 103 -6.36 -4.82 -11.72
C ASP A 103 -5.93 -4.29 -10.36
N MET A 104 -4.71 -4.58 -9.92
CA MET A 104 -4.17 -4.06 -8.65
C MET A 104 -4.03 -2.54 -8.68
N ALA A 105 -3.55 -1.97 -9.80
CA ALA A 105 -3.42 -0.53 -9.98
C ALA A 105 -4.79 0.17 -10.00
N ASP A 106 -5.77 -0.37 -10.73
CA ASP A 106 -7.12 0.18 -10.83
C ASP A 106 -7.84 0.13 -9.45
N LEU A 107 -7.77 -1.00 -8.76
CA LEU A 107 -8.31 -1.15 -7.41
C LEU A 107 -7.65 -0.19 -6.41
N ALA A 108 -6.35 0.02 -6.53
CA ALA A 108 -5.60 0.95 -5.69
C ALA A 108 -6.09 2.39 -5.90
N ALA A 109 -6.26 2.83 -7.14
CA ALA A 109 -6.79 4.15 -7.48
C ALA A 109 -8.23 4.33 -6.98
N PHE A 110 -9.07 3.31 -7.10
CA PHE A 110 -10.43 3.34 -6.56
C PHE A 110 -10.43 3.52 -5.04
N TYR A 111 -9.71 2.70 -4.30
CA TYR A 111 -9.72 2.74 -2.85
C TYR A 111 -9.06 4.00 -2.27
N GLU A 112 -8.11 4.62 -2.95
CA GLU A 112 -7.51 5.88 -2.51
C GLU A 112 -8.55 6.99 -2.37
N THR A 113 -9.49 7.07 -3.31
CA THR A 113 -10.54 8.10 -3.36
C THR A 113 -11.89 7.61 -2.84
N HIS A 114 -12.03 6.30 -2.55
CA HIS A 114 -13.30 5.70 -2.16
C HIS A 114 -13.82 6.25 -0.84
N GLN A 115 -15.00 6.86 -0.89
CA GLN A 115 -15.65 7.48 0.25
C GLN A 115 -17.17 7.43 0.11
N ARG A 116 -17.89 7.66 1.23
CA ARG A 116 -19.36 7.78 1.17
C ARG A 116 -19.75 8.98 0.32
N PRO A 117 -20.71 8.80 -0.60
CA PRO A 117 -21.25 9.95 -1.35
C PRO A 117 -21.71 11.06 -0.40
N GLY A 118 -21.41 12.31 -0.74
CA GLY A 118 -21.82 13.49 0.01
C GLY A 118 -21.06 13.77 1.31
N ARG A 119 -20.06 12.96 1.69
CA ARG A 119 -19.22 13.22 2.86
C ARG A 119 -17.82 13.65 2.42
N ALA A 120 -17.56 14.96 2.49
CA ALA A 120 -16.21 15.49 2.29
C ALA A 120 -15.22 14.85 3.28
N LEU A 121 -13.98 14.63 2.81
CA LEU A 121 -12.87 14.28 3.70
C LEU A 121 -12.70 15.40 4.73
N LYS A 122 -12.77 15.06 6.02
CA LYS A 122 -12.35 16.01 7.04
C LYS A 122 -10.86 16.22 6.89
N THR A 123 -10.43 17.47 6.80
CA THR A 123 -9.00 17.77 6.86
C THR A 123 -8.47 17.29 8.21
N VAL A 124 -7.57 16.31 8.18
CA VAL A 124 -6.89 15.85 9.39
C VAL A 124 -5.76 16.82 9.68
N ALA A 125 -5.75 17.38 10.91
CA ALA A 125 -4.71 18.30 11.34
C ALA A 125 -3.32 17.64 11.26
N ASP A 126 -2.30 18.44 10.99
CA ASP A 126 -0.92 17.96 10.92
C ASP A 126 -0.37 17.56 12.30
N THR A 127 -0.93 18.12 13.37
CA THR A 127 -0.59 17.76 14.75
C THR A 127 -1.59 16.73 15.28
N PRO A 128 -1.14 15.66 15.96
CA PRO A 128 -2.04 14.70 16.58
C PRO A 128 -3.01 15.34 17.55
N ALA A 129 -4.31 15.07 17.38
CA ALA A 129 -5.35 15.59 18.26
C ALA A 129 -5.31 14.97 19.67
N VAL A 130 -4.72 13.78 19.80
CA VAL A 130 -4.57 13.04 21.05
C VAL A 130 -3.08 12.90 21.32
N GLN A 131 -2.63 13.32 22.50
CA GLN A 131 -1.24 13.14 22.90
C GLN A 131 -1.02 11.71 23.43
N PRO A 132 0.12 11.07 23.10
CA PRO A 132 0.47 9.78 23.67
C PRO A 132 0.86 9.92 25.15
N SER A 133 0.74 8.83 25.93
CA SER A 133 1.42 8.77 27.23
C SER A 133 2.93 8.93 27.04
N ALA A 134 3.63 9.35 28.08
CA ALA A 134 5.09 9.51 28.05
C ALA A 134 5.80 8.21 27.60
N GLU A 135 5.31 7.06 28.05
CA GLU A 135 5.82 5.75 27.65
C GLU A 135 5.65 5.51 26.15
N VAL A 136 4.42 5.70 25.61
CA VAL A 136 4.16 5.50 24.19
C VAL A 136 4.92 6.51 23.33
N ALA A 137 5.04 7.77 23.79
CA ALA A 137 5.85 8.79 23.11
C ALA A 137 7.31 8.34 22.96
N ALA A 138 7.90 7.81 24.04
CA ALA A 138 9.26 7.29 24.02
C ALA A 138 9.43 6.10 23.06
N LEU A 139 8.46 5.18 23.01
CA LEU A 139 8.46 4.05 22.07
C LEU A 139 8.40 4.53 20.62
N LEU A 140 7.51 5.45 20.29
CA LEU A 140 7.37 6.01 18.93
C LEU A 140 8.62 6.78 18.50
N ALA A 141 9.24 7.53 19.41
CA ALA A 141 10.50 8.25 19.18
C ALA A 141 11.66 7.30 18.94
N LYS A 142 11.79 6.23 19.75
CA LYS A 142 12.82 5.20 19.62
C LYS A 142 12.83 4.55 18.23
N GLY A 143 11.66 4.31 17.62
CA GLY A 143 11.54 3.76 16.27
C GLY A 143 11.48 4.83 15.17
N ALA A 144 11.55 6.11 15.51
CA ALA A 144 11.37 7.21 14.57
C ALA A 144 10.15 7.03 13.64
N CYS A 145 9.04 6.48 14.17
CA CYS A 145 7.89 6.05 13.37
C CYS A 145 7.31 7.19 12.52
N ALA A 146 7.28 8.41 13.07
CA ALA A 146 6.78 9.60 12.39
C ALA A 146 7.65 10.02 11.19
N SER A 147 8.91 9.63 11.12
CA SER A 147 9.80 10.00 10.00
C SER A 147 9.34 9.40 8.66
N CYS A 148 8.65 8.28 8.66
CA CYS A 148 8.11 7.63 7.46
C CYS A 148 6.58 7.77 7.38
N HIS A 149 5.86 7.59 8.51
CA HIS A 149 4.39 7.61 8.54
C HIS A 149 3.78 9.01 8.71
N GLY A 150 4.63 10.05 8.86
CA GLY A 150 4.24 11.43 9.14
C GLY A 150 3.94 11.67 10.63
N VAL A 151 4.03 12.91 11.07
CA VAL A 151 3.88 13.30 12.51
C VAL A 151 2.50 12.97 13.08
N ASN A 152 1.47 12.93 12.24
CA ASN A 152 0.09 12.57 12.60
C ASN A 152 -0.28 11.14 12.15
N PHE A 153 0.65 10.35 11.62
CA PHE A 153 0.45 8.99 11.09
C PHE A 153 -0.60 8.88 9.96
N ASN A 154 -1.00 10.03 9.37
CA ASN A 154 -1.99 10.11 8.29
C ASN A 154 -1.44 10.74 7.00
N LYS A 155 -0.30 11.42 7.08
CA LYS A 155 0.40 12.03 5.94
C LYS A 155 1.83 11.50 5.86
N PRO A 156 2.03 10.25 5.37
CA PRO A 156 3.37 9.68 5.20
C PRO A 156 4.17 10.48 4.18
N ILE A 157 5.50 10.41 4.29
CA ILE A 157 6.44 11.16 3.42
C ILE A 157 6.42 10.69 1.96
N ASP A 158 5.97 9.47 1.70
CA ASP A 158 5.76 8.92 0.35
C ASP A 158 4.52 8.02 0.34
N GLY A 159 3.82 7.96 -0.79
CA GLY A 159 2.64 7.12 -0.98
C GLY A 159 2.90 5.60 -0.86
N ALA A 160 4.14 5.15 -0.90
CA ALA A 160 4.50 3.76 -0.64
C ALA A 160 4.41 3.39 0.86
N TYR A 161 4.46 4.38 1.76
CA TYR A 161 4.22 4.16 3.19
C TYR A 161 2.72 4.29 3.50
N PRO A 162 2.18 3.43 4.39
CA PRO A 162 0.75 3.48 4.70
C PRO A 162 0.39 4.65 5.62
N LYS A 163 -0.80 5.21 5.41
CA LYS A 163 -1.55 5.90 6.44
C LYS A 163 -1.95 4.86 7.49
N ILE A 164 -1.74 5.16 8.77
CA ILE A 164 -2.04 4.24 9.87
C ILE A 164 -2.88 4.85 10.99
N ALA A 165 -3.03 6.18 11.02
CA ALA A 165 -3.92 6.85 11.97
C ALA A 165 -5.36 6.36 11.82
N GLY A 166 -6.01 6.08 12.95
CA GLY A 166 -7.39 5.62 13.00
C GLY A 166 -7.64 4.19 12.54
N GLN A 167 -6.63 3.47 12.07
CA GLN A 167 -6.74 2.05 11.69
C GLN A 167 -7.08 1.20 12.93
N HIS A 168 -7.75 0.07 12.75
CA HIS A 168 -8.10 -0.84 13.86
C HIS A 168 -6.88 -1.27 14.67
N ALA A 169 -6.95 -1.10 15.99
CA ALA A 169 -5.83 -1.38 16.90
C ALA A 169 -5.39 -2.84 16.88
N ASP A 170 -6.35 -3.76 16.80
CA ASP A 170 -6.12 -5.21 16.70
C ASP A 170 -5.40 -5.56 15.39
N TYR A 171 -5.83 -4.99 14.26
CA TYR A 171 -5.15 -5.17 12.99
C TYR A 171 -3.73 -4.59 13.00
N LEU A 172 -3.55 -3.37 13.52
CA LEU A 172 -2.21 -2.75 13.63
C LEU A 172 -1.26 -3.65 14.44
N TYR A 173 -1.76 -4.18 15.56
CA TYR A 173 -0.98 -5.09 16.41
C TYR A 173 -0.59 -6.37 15.66
N VAL A 174 -1.56 -7.04 15.00
CA VAL A 174 -1.29 -8.24 14.19
C VAL A 174 -0.31 -7.93 13.06
N ALA A 175 -0.45 -6.78 12.42
CA ALA A 175 0.46 -6.34 11.37
C ALA A 175 1.89 -6.15 11.87
N LEU A 176 2.09 -5.44 12.99
CA LEU A 176 3.41 -5.24 13.60
C LEU A 176 4.03 -6.56 14.07
N LYS A 177 3.23 -7.41 14.72
CA LYS A 177 3.67 -8.75 15.14
C LYS A 177 4.11 -9.61 13.96
N SER A 178 3.43 -9.50 12.81
CA SER A 178 3.74 -10.28 11.61
C SER A 178 5.12 -9.99 11.04
N TYR A 179 5.68 -8.80 11.23
CA TYR A 179 7.05 -8.47 10.82
C TYR A 179 8.14 -9.13 11.69
N LYS A 180 7.77 -9.68 12.87
CA LYS A 180 8.68 -10.43 13.74
C LYS A 180 8.68 -11.93 13.43
N VAL A 181 7.81 -12.40 12.52
CA VAL A 181 7.67 -13.82 12.20
C VAL A 181 8.63 -14.17 11.06
N GLU A 182 9.53 -15.09 11.32
CA GLU A 182 10.47 -15.63 10.35
C GLU A 182 10.14 -17.09 10.04
N GLY A 183 10.39 -17.54 8.81
CA GLY A 183 10.31 -18.94 8.41
C GLY A 183 8.90 -19.55 8.35
N ASN A 184 7.85 -18.87 8.78
CA ASN A 184 6.51 -19.43 8.76
C ASN A 184 5.89 -19.35 7.33
N PRO A 185 5.31 -20.45 6.79
CA PRO A 185 4.76 -20.45 5.43
C PRO A 185 3.43 -19.71 5.29
N LEU A 186 2.65 -19.57 6.36
CA LEU A 186 1.28 -19.07 6.32
C LEU A 186 1.11 -17.66 6.88
N ILE A 187 1.98 -17.25 7.81
CA ILE A 187 1.93 -15.93 8.46
C ILE A 187 3.27 -15.21 8.37
N GLY A 188 3.25 -13.89 8.41
CA GLY A 188 4.45 -13.05 8.38
C GLY A 188 4.38 -11.97 7.29
N ARG A 189 5.29 -11.00 7.43
CA ARG A 189 5.49 -9.93 6.47
C ARG A 189 6.97 -9.73 6.24
N ASN A 190 7.40 -9.89 4.99
CA ASN A 190 8.79 -9.71 4.58
C ASN A 190 8.99 -8.27 4.08
N ASN A 191 9.27 -7.37 5.01
CA ASN A 191 9.69 -5.99 4.71
C ASN A 191 10.85 -5.64 5.63
N ALA A 192 12.04 -5.48 5.09
CA ALA A 192 13.26 -5.30 5.85
C ALA A 192 13.23 -4.06 6.77
N ILE A 193 12.66 -2.94 6.29
CA ILE A 193 12.56 -1.70 7.08
C ILE A 193 11.68 -1.95 8.31
N MET A 194 10.44 -2.42 8.10
CA MET A 194 9.52 -2.63 9.21
C MET A 194 9.96 -3.77 10.13
N ALA A 195 10.56 -4.84 9.62
CA ALA A 195 11.12 -5.91 10.44
C ALA A 195 12.21 -5.39 11.37
N THR A 196 13.14 -4.56 10.86
CA THR A 196 14.18 -3.91 11.67
C THR A 196 13.55 -3.01 12.74
N GLN A 197 12.56 -2.19 12.37
CA GLN A 197 11.89 -1.29 13.31
C GLN A 197 11.21 -2.04 14.46
N VAL A 198 10.45 -3.10 14.17
CA VAL A 198 9.67 -3.81 15.20
C VAL A 198 10.49 -4.77 16.04
N LYS A 199 11.67 -5.21 15.59
CA LYS A 199 12.51 -6.19 16.27
C LYS A 199 12.83 -5.81 17.72
N GLN A 200 13.03 -4.52 17.98
CA GLN A 200 13.43 -3.96 19.26
C GLN A 200 12.31 -3.85 20.30
N TYR A 201 11.06 -4.15 19.96
CA TYR A 201 9.90 -4.00 20.83
C TYR A 201 9.36 -5.35 21.30
N THR A 202 8.86 -5.36 22.53
CA THR A 202 8.03 -6.44 23.06
C THR A 202 6.63 -6.41 22.43
N LEU A 203 5.89 -7.51 22.56
CA LEU A 203 4.50 -7.57 22.08
C LEU A 203 3.57 -6.61 22.82
N ALA A 204 3.87 -6.34 24.12
CA ALA A 204 3.11 -5.38 24.92
C ALA A 204 3.30 -3.95 24.41
N GLU A 205 4.54 -3.56 24.10
CA GLU A 205 4.88 -2.25 23.53
C GLU A 205 4.25 -2.06 22.13
N LEU A 206 4.32 -3.08 21.27
CA LEU A 206 3.64 -3.03 19.95
C LEU A 206 2.12 -2.85 20.12
N ARG A 207 1.51 -3.48 21.10
CA ARG A 207 0.08 -3.33 21.40
C ARG A 207 -0.25 -1.94 21.93
N ALA A 208 0.58 -1.36 22.80
CA ALA A 208 0.40 0.00 23.31
C ALA A 208 0.46 1.04 22.18
N MET A 209 1.48 0.97 21.31
CA MET A 209 1.60 1.82 20.14
C MET A 209 0.42 1.66 19.18
N SER A 210 -0.04 0.43 18.94
CA SER A 210 -1.19 0.15 18.06
C SER A 210 -2.48 0.81 18.58
N ARG A 211 -2.73 0.76 19.90
CA ARG A 211 -3.89 1.41 20.54
C ARG A 211 -3.85 2.92 20.39
N TYR A 212 -2.69 3.52 20.62
CA TYR A 212 -2.52 4.95 20.46
C TYR A 212 -2.75 5.39 19.01
N ILE A 213 -2.09 4.75 18.04
CA ILE A 213 -2.22 5.10 16.61
C ILE A 213 -3.67 4.92 16.13
N ALA A 214 -4.36 3.91 16.63
CA ALA A 214 -5.77 3.68 16.33
C ALA A 214 -6.71 4.76 16.90
N SER A 215 -6.32 5.44 17.98
CA SER A 215 -7.11 6.53 18.59
C SER A 215 -6.99 7.86 17.84
N LEU A 216 -6.03 7.97 16.93
CA LEU A 216 -5.79 9.19 16.16
C LEU A 216 -6.84 9.38 15.06
N PRO A 217 -7.26 10.62 14.77
CA PRO A 217 -8.08 10.89 13.60
C PRO A 217 -7.27 10.59 12.32
N GLY A 218 -7.92 9.94 11.35
CA GLY A 218 -7.30 9.55 10.08
C GLY A 218 -8.29 9.55 8.92
N ASP A 219 -7.76 9.38 7.71
CA ASP A 219 -8.53 9.29 6.47
C ASP A 219 -9.09 7.89 6.22
N LEU A 220 -8.54 6.88 6.89
CA LEU A 220 -8.94 5.49 6.69
C LEU A 220 -10.38 5.24 7.16
N ARG A 221 -11.11 4.45 6.38
CA ARG A 221 -12.53 4.17 6.70
C ARG A 221 -12.98 2.84 6.14
N VAL A 222 -14.08 2.34 6.70
CA VAL A 222 -14.95 1.35 6.08
C VAL A 222 -16.05 2.10 5.33
N VAL A 223 -16.20 1.86 4.04
CA VAL A 223 -17.29 2.41 3.22
C VAL A 223 -18.27 1.30 2.92
N GLU A 224 -19.44 1.37 3.53
CA GLU A 224 -20.52 0.41 3.31
C GLU A 224 -21.11 0.57 1.93
N GLN A 225 -21.41 -0.56 1.28
CA GLN A 225 -22.13 -0.57 0.01
C GLN A 225 -23.63 -0.72 0.27
N SER A 226 -24.43 0.20 -0.26
CA SER A 226 -25.88 0.19 -0.11
C SER A 226 -26.57 -1.04 -0.74
N LYS A 227 -25.89 -1.69 -1.70
CA LYS A 227 -26.43 -2.87 -2.41
C LYS A 227 -26.44 -4.17 -1.58
N PHE A 228 -25.78 -4.18 -0.42
CA PHE A 228 -25.70 -5.34 0.49
C PHE A 228 -26.52 -5.17 1.77
N ARG A 229 -27.49 -4.27 1.76
CA ARG A 229 -28.48 -4.10 2.83
C ARG A 229 -29.79 -4.80 2.50
#